data_a77bd2eb9e26f297d996a88e2514b51a
#
_entry.id   a77bd2eb9e26f297d996a88e2514b51a
#
_cell.length_a   1.000
_cell.length_b   1.000
_cell.length_c   1.000
_cell.angle_alpha   90.00
_cell.angle_beta   90.00
_cell.angle_gamma   90.00
#
_symmetry.space_group_name_H-M   'P 1'
#
loop_
_entity.id
_entity.type
_entity.pdbx_description
1 polymer ?
#
loop_
_entity_poly.entity_id
_entity_poly.type
_entity_poly.pdbx_seq_one_letter_code
_entity_poly.pdbx_strand_id
1 'polypeptide(L)'
;MKIVDVVCSKALTGFYFDDQRAIKKGADHDGFTYLGDPVTPGFQAIRQSGEAVSVMLVLEDGQVAYGDCAAVQYSGAGGRDPLFLAKDFIPVIEKEIKPRLVGRELDSFKTLAEEIDSMKDAKTGKSIHTALRYGVTQAILDAVAKGKHKLMCEVVAEEYGTTVSEKEIPIFTQSGDNRYENSDKMIIKGAQELPHAL
;
A
#
# COMPACT_ATOMS: atom_id res chain seq x y z
N MET A 1 -7.80 -19.16 15.89
CA MET A 1 -7.61 -17.70 16.10
C MET A 1 -8.50 -16.95 15.12
N LYS A 2 -9.37 -16.05 15.64
CA LYS A 2 -10.36 -15.31 14.84
C LYS A 2 -10.06 -13.82 14.77
N ILE A 3 -10.50 -13.20 13.67
CA ILE A 3 -10.62 -11.74 13.56
C ILE A 3 -11.91 -11.34 14.28
N VAL A 4 -11.81 -10.50 15.30
CA VAL A 4 -12.97 -10.03 16.08
C VAL A 4 -13.43 -8.63 15.66
N ASP A 5 -12.52 -7.81 15.10
CA ASP A 5 -12.88 -6.50 14.56
C ASP A 5 -11.91 -6.07 13.44
N VAL A 6 -12.39 -5.15 12.60
CA VAL A 6 -11.58 -4.43 11.60
C VAL A 6 -11.77 -2.95 11.84
N VAL A 7 -10.68 -2.27 12.13
CA VAL A 7 -10.63 -0.82 12.36
C VAL A 7 -9.75 -0.20 11.30
N CYS A 8 -10.14 0.95 10.78
CA CYS A 8 -9.32 1.69 9.83
C CYS A 8 -9.27 3.17 10.18
N SER A 9 -8.19 3.82 9.81
CA SER A 9 -8.03 5.25 10.00
C SER A 9 -7.31 5.89 8.81
N LYS A 10 -7.61 7.18 8.58
CA LYS A 10 -6.88 8.00 7.63
C LYS A 10 -5.43 8.15 8.08
N ALA A 11 -4.51 8.00 7.13
CA ALA A 11 -3.09 8.25 7.27
C ALA A 11 -2.58 9.09 6.09
N LEU A 12 -1.33 9.50 6.14
CA LEU A 12 -0.62 10.13 5.03
C LEU A 12 0.50 9.19 4.56
N THR A 13 0.75 9.18 3.26
CA THR A 13 1.94 8.53 2.70
C THR A 13 3.15 9.44 2.92
N GLY A 14 4.36 8.88 2.81
CA GLY A 14 5.60 9.67 2.78
C GLY A 14 5.87 10.34 1.44
N PHE A 15 4.88 10.46 0.55
CA PHE A 15 5.03 11.00 -0.79
C PHE A 15 3.83 11.87 -1.20
N TYR A 16 3.89 12.45 -2.41
CA TYR A 16 2.85 13.31 -2.97
C TYR A 16 1.92 12.55 -3.91
N PHE A 17 0.72 13.10 -4.09
CA PHE A 17 -0.11 12.84 -5.26
C PHE A 17 0.01 14.02 -6.21
N ASP A 18 0.44 13.73 -7.45
CA ASP A 18 0.61 14.72 -8.50
C ASP A 18 -0.45 14.55 -9.59
N ASP A 19 -1.12 15.63 -9.94
CA ASP A 19 -1.99 15.66 -11.11
C ASP A 19 -1.14 15.69 -12.39
N GLN A 20 -0.77 14.51 -12.85
CA GLN A 20 0.05 14.34 -14.05
C GLN A 20 -0.56 14.95 -15.31
N ARG A 21 -1.89 15.11 -15.38
CA ARG A 21 -2.54 15.76 -16.51
C ARG A 21 -2.29 17.27 -16.53
N ALA A 22 -2.33 17.91 -15.35
CA ALA A 22 -1.99 19.31 -15.22
C ALA A 22 -0.51 19.56 -15.52
N ILE A 23 0.38 18.74 -14.96
CA ILE A 23 1.83 18.83 -15.19
C ILE A 23 2.17 18.68 -16.68
N LYS A 24 1.61 17.68 -17.36
CA LYS A 24 1.80 17.47 -18.81
C LYS A 24 1.22 18.58 -19.69
N LYS A 25 0.28 19.36 -19.17
CA LYS A 25 -0.25 20.55 -19.85
C LYS A 25 0.63 21.79 -19.66
N GLY A 26 1.75 21.68 -18.94
CA GLY A 26 2.70 22.74 -18.73
C GLY A 26 2.40 23.59 -17.50
N ALA A 27 1.95 22.96 -16.40
CA ALA A 27 1.80 23.66 -15.13
C ALA A 27 3.17 24.21 -14.68
N ASP A 28 3.21 25.50 -14.37
CA ASP A 28 4.40 26.13 -13.80
C ASP A 28 4.67 25.61 -12.39
N HIS A 29 5.89 25.75 -11.92
CA HIS A 29 6.28 25.34 -10.57
C HIS A 29 7.18 26.38 -9.89
N ASP A 30 7.06 26.42 -8.57
CA ASP A 30 7.94 27.16 -7.67
C ASP A 30 8.54 26.17 -6.66
N GLY A 31 9.76 25.75 -6.92
CA GLY A 31 10.40 24.70 -6.15
C GLY A 31 9.60 23.38 -6.23
N PHE A 32 9.12 22.89 -5.09
CA PHE A 32 8.31 21.67 -4.98
C PHE A 32 6.82 21.86 -5.21
N THR A 33 6.35 23.10 -5.36
CA THR A 33 4.94 23.42 -5.52
C THR A 33 4.63 23.69 -6.99
N TYR A 34 3.52 23.11 -7.48
CA TYR A 34 2.99 23.45 -8.80
C TYR A 34 1.98 24.59 -8.67
N LEU A 35 2.00 25.52 -9.65
CA LEU A 35 1.13 26.68 -9.71
C LEU A 35 -0.07 26.38 -10.61
N GLY A 36 -1.23 26.98 -10.28
CA GLY A 36 -2.48 26.82 -11.01
C GLY A 36 -3.41 25.75 -10.44
N ASP A 37 -4.48 25.48 -11.18
CA ASP A 37 -5.55 24.58 -10.75
C ASP A 37 -5.35 23.15 -11.26
N PRO A 38 -5.74 22.13 -10.49
CA PRO A 38 -5.74 20.74 -10.95
C PRO A 38 -6.81 20.56 -12.04
N VAL A 39 -6.54 19.58 -12.94
CA VAL A 39 -7.48 19.23 -14.03
C VAL A 39 -8.05 17.82 -13.88
N THR A 40 -7.49 17.00 -13.02
CA THR A 40 -7.99 15.65 -12.75
C THR A 40 -8.98 15.68 -11.59
N PRO A 41 -10.19 15.11 -11.75
CA PRO A 41 -11.18 15.07 -10.67
C PRO A 41 -10.61 14.41 -9.39
N GLY A 42 -10.94 15.00 -8.24
CA GLY A 42 -10.50 14.53 -6.92
C GLY A 42 -9.26 15.26 -6.38
N PHE A 43 -8.44 15.84 -7.23
CA PHE A 43 -7.34 16.70 -6.80
C PHE A 43 -7.83 18.06 -6.30
N GLN A 44 -7.22 18.54 -5.22
CA GLN A 44 -7.45 19.89 -4.67
C GLN A 44 -6.32 20.86 -5.03
N ALA A 45 -5.15 20.32 -5.35
CA ALA A 45 -3.99 21.04 -5.87
C ALA A 45 -3.27 20.12 -6.86
N ILE A 46 -2.45 20.68 -7.76
CA ILE A 46 -1.68 19.88 -8.74
C ILE A 46 -0.74 18.91 -8.03
N ARG A 47 -0.15 19.35 -6.91
CA ARG A 47 0.58 18.47 -5.97
C ARG A 47 -0.04 18.59 -4.60
N GLN A 48 -0.40 17.48 -4.02
CA GLN A 48 -0.96 17.37 -2.67
C GLN A 48 -0.36 16.22 -1.90
N SER A 49 -0.48 16.24 -0.56
CA SER A 49 -0.04 15.12 0.27
C SER A 49 -0.76 13.84 -0.13
N GLY A 50 -0.02 12.75 -0.29
CA GLY A 50 -0.60 11.45 -0.55
C GLY A 50 -1.35 10.93 0.68
N GLU A 51 -2.57 10.45 0.48
CA GLU A 51 -3.37 9.82 1.54
C GLU A 51 -3.19 8.31 1.54
N ALA A 52 -3.32 7.72 2.71
CA ALA A 52 -3.36 6.29 2.95
C ALA A 52 -4.49 5.95 3.91
N VAL A 53 -4.81 4.66 4.02
CA VAL A 53 -5.69 4.13 5.06
C VAL A 53 -4.96 3.00 5.77
N SER A 54 -4.69 3.17 7.06
CA SER A 54 -4.20 2.10 7.90
C SER A 54 -5.35 1.18 8.29
N VAL A 55 -5.14 -0.12 8.12
CA VAL A 55 -6.08 -1.19 8.46
C VAL A 55 -5.52 -1.99 9.63
N MET A 56 -6.34 -2.16 10.64
CA MET A 56 -6.04 -2.92 11.86
C MET A 56 -7.03 -4.07 11.99
N LEU A 57 -6.54 -5.30 12.02
CA LEU A 57 -7.33 -6.48 12.34
C LEU A 57 -7.13 -6.82 13.81
N VAL A 58 -8.19 -6.70 14.59
CA VAL A 58 -8.19 -7.07 16.01
C VAL A 58 -8.44 -8.56 16.12
N LEU A 59 -7.58 -9.28 16.83
CA LEU A 59 -7.64 -10.72 17.01
C LEU A 59 -8.28 -11.06 18.36
N GLU A 60 -8.83 -12.26 18.48
CA GLU A 60 -9.57 -12.70 19.68
C GLU A 60 -8.72 -12.76 20.96
N ASP A 61 -7.40 -12.86 20.83
CA ASP A 61 -6.45 -12.81 21.94
C ASP A 61 -5.98 -11.39 22.29
N GLY A 62 -6.53 -10.37 21.61
CA GLY A 62 -6.20 -8.95 21.83
C GLY A 62 -4.99 -8.47 20.99
N GLN A 63 -4.32 -9.31 20.24
CA GLN A 63 -3.31 -8.85 19.29
C GLN A 63 -3.95 -8.03 18.17
N VAL A 64 -3.17 -7.12 17.57
CA VAL A 64 -3.59 -6.32 16.43
C VAL A 64 -2.62 -6.55 15.28
N ALA A 65 -3.16 -6.89 14.11
CA ALA A 65 -2.41 -7.01 12.88
C ALA A 65 -2.61 -5.78 12.00
N TYR A 66 -1.60 -5.42 11.21
CA TYR A 66 -1.55 -4.15 10.49
C TYR A 66 -1.31 -4.33 9.01
N GLY A 67 -1.89 -3.42 8.23
CA GLY A 67 -1.58 -3.21 6.82
C GLY A 67 -1.98 -1.82 6.39
N ASP A 68 -1.27 -1.27 5.41
CA ASP A 68 -1.48 0.09 4.93
C ASP A 68 -1.92 0.10 3.48
N CYS A 69 -3.11 0.62 3.23
CA CYS A 69 -3.63 0.88 1.90
C CYS A 69 -3.00 2.19 1.39
N ALA A 70 -1.88 2.07 0.72
CA ALA A 70 -1.17 3.20 0.14
C ALA A 70 -1.10 3.05 -1.38
N ALA A 71 -1.46 4.09 -2.11
CA ALA A 71 -1.37 4.13 -3.56
C ALA A 71 -0.11 4.85 -4.02
N VAL A 72 0.40 4.43 -5.16
CA VAL A 72 1.39 5.20 -5.90
C VAL A 72 0.68 6.27 -6.72
N GLN A 73 1.16 7.50 -6.66
CA GLN A 73 0.55 8.66 -7.33
C GLN A 73 0.31 8.49 -8.84
N TYR A 74 1.10 7.67 -9.51
CA TYR A 74 1.00 7.45 -10.95
C TYR A 74 -0.14 6.51 -11.36
N SER A 75 -0.70 5.76 -10.45
CA SER A 75 -1.74 4.77 -10.79
C SER A 75 -3.01 5.45 -11.31
N GLY A 76 -3.45 6.54 -10.70
CA GLY A 76 -4.59 7.33 -11.16
C GLY A 76 -4.35 7.99 -12.53
N ALA A 77 -3.12 8.46 -12.80
CA ALA A 77 -2.76 9.08 -14.07
C ALA A 77 -2.70 8.09 -15.24
N GLY A 78 -2.36 6.84 -14.96
CA GLY A 78 -2.29 5.76 -15.95
C GLY A 78 -3.65 5.18 -16.33
N GLY A 79 -4.76 5.67 -15.78
CA GLY A 79 -6.11 5.19 -16.06
C GLY A 79 -6.44 3.83 -15.45
N ARG A 80 -5.63 3.33 -14.52
CA ARG A 80 -5.87 2.08 -13.80
C ARG A 80 -6.85 2.26 -12.65
N ASP A 81 -6.37 2.83 -11.55
CA ASP A 81 -7.17 3.10 -10.36
C ASP A 81 -7.44 4.61 -10.21
N PRO A 82 -8.54 5.03 -9.59
CA PRO A 82 -8.80 6.43 -9.27
C PRO A 82 -7.80 6.94 -8.22
N LEU A 83 -7.84 8.27 -7.96
CA LEU A 83 -7.08 8.87 -6.86
C LEU A 83 -7.51 8.23 -5.53
N PHE A 84 -6.54 7.81 -4.72
CA PHE A 84 -6.80 7.17 -3.44
C PHE A 84 -7.00 8.22 -2.34
N LEU A 85 -8.25 8.46 -1.97
CA LEU A 85 -8.61 9.36 -0.88
C LEU A 85 -9.28 8.57 0.25
N ALA A 86 -8.81 8.75 1.48
CA ALA A 86 -9.31 8.00 2.64
C ALA A 86 -10.84 8.11 2.81
N LYS A 87 -11.41 9.29 2.54
CA LYS A 87 -12.87 9.53 2.61
C LYS A 87 -13.69 8.64 1.66
N ASP A 88 -13.09 8.21 0.55
CA ASP A 88 -13.77 7.40 -0.46
C ASP A 88 -13.63 5.90 -0.17
N PHE A 89 -12.52 5.49 0.46
CA PHE A 89 -12.19 4.07 0.65
C PHE A 89 -12.37 3.53 2.07
N ILE A 90 -12.37 4.37 3.12
CA ILE A 90 -12.79 3.93 4.46
C ILE A 90 -14.20 3.32 4.44
N PRO A 91 -15.21 3.94 3.80
CA PRO A 91 -16.54 3.34 3.72
C PRO A 91 -16.59 1.97 3.00
N VAL A 92 -15.69 1.73 2.03
CA VAL A 92 -15.57 0.43 1.35
C VAL A 92 -15.04 -0.62 2.32
N ILE A 93 -14.01 -0.28 3.10
CA ILE A 93 -13.48 -1.19 4.12
C ILE A 93 -14.57 -1.54 5.14
N GLU A 94 -15.25 -0.54 5.67
CA GLU A 94 -16.26 -0.73 6.72
C GLU A 94 -17.49 -1.52 6.26
N LYS A 95 -17.97 -1.25 5.04
CA LYS A 95 -19.24 -1.83 4.54
C LYS A 95 -19.07 -3.12 3.76
N GLU A 96 -17.95 -3.31 3.09
CA GLU A 96 -17.75 -4.41 2.15
C GLU A 96 -16.68 -5.41 2.59
N ILE A 97 -15.58 -4.94 3.21
CA ILE A 97 -14.45 -5.78 3.62
C ILE A 97 -14.62 -6.29 5.05
N LYS A 98 -14.91 -5.40 6.00
CA LYS A 98 -15.10 -5.76 7.40
C LYS A 98 -16.11 -6.90 7.62
N PRO A 99 -17.30 -6.90 7.00
CA PRO A 99 -18.26 -8.01 7.18
C PRO A 99 -17.76 -9.36 6.65
N ARG A 100 -16.79 -9.36 5.75
CA ARG A 100 -16.17 -10.58 5.19
C ARG A 100 -15.07 -11.14 6.07
N LEU A 101 -14.44 -10.29 6.88
CA LEU A 101 -13.29 -10.67 7.70
C LEU A 101 -13.66 -10.95 9.16
N VAL A 102 -14.61 -10.21 9.74
CA VAL A 102 -15.02 -10.41 11.13
C VAL A 102 -15.61 -11.80 11.31
N GLY A 103 -15.15 -12.53 12.32
CA GLY A 103 -15.52 -13.90 12.63
C GLY A 103 -14.76 -14.97 11.84
N ARG A 104 -13.89 -14.59 10.89
CA ARG A 104 -13.09 -15.55 10.11
C ARG A 104 -11.95 -16.14 10.94
N GLU A 105 -11.75 -17.43 10.77
CA GLU A 105 -10.56 -18.12 11.28
C GLU A 105 -9.33 -17.77 10.43
N LEU A 106 -8.18 -17.68 11.09
CA LEU A 106 -6.88 -17.37 10.47
C LEU A 106 -6.15 -18.65 10.03
N ASP A 107 -6.84 -19.52 9.29
CA ASP A 107 -6.31 -20.82 8.88
C ASP A 107 -5.34 -20.72 7.70
N SER A 108 -5.67 -19.89 6.69
CA SER A 108 -4.87 -19.71 5.48
C SER A 108 -4.86 -18.25 5.03
N PHE A 109 -3.67 -17.68 4.92
CA PHE A 109 -3.46 -16.38 4.31
C PHE A 109 -3.89 -16.39 2.84
N LYS A 110 -3.44 -17.39 2.08
CA LYS A 110 -3.73 -17.51 0.64
C LYS A 110 -5.22 -17.47 0.36
N THR A 111 -6.00 -18.26 1.08
CA THR A 111 -7.46 -18.31 0.88
C THR A 111 -8.13 -16.98 1.18
N LEU A 112 -7.80 -16.34 2.30
CA LEU A 112 -8.37 -15.05 2.68
C LEU A 112 -7.93 -13.93 1.72
N ALA A 113 -6.68 -13.95 1.28
CA ALA A 113 -6.16 -12.98 0.32
C ALA A 113 -6.82 -13.11 -1.05
N GLU A 114 -7.04 -14.32 -1.56
CA GLU A 114 -7.73 -14.58 -2.83
C GLU A 114 -9.18 -14.08 -2.80
N GLU A 115 -9.88 -14.19 -1.66
CA GLU A 115 -11.21 -13.62 -1.48
C GLU A 115 -11.22 -12.10 -1.65
N ILE A 116 -10.26 -11.40 -1.02
CA ILE A 116 -10.13 -9.94 -1.13
C ILE A 116 -9.69 -9.53 -2.55
N ASP A 117 -8.73 -10.24 -3.15
CA ASP A 117 -8.23 -9.94 -4.48
C ASP A 117 -9.28 -10.14 -5.58
N SER A 118 -10.23 -11.04 -5.37
CA SER A 118 -11.31 -11.31 -6.31
C SER A 118 -12.48 -10.32 -6.19
N MET A 119 -12.51 -9.46 -5.16
CA MET A 119 -13.60 -8.50 -4.94
C MET A 119 -13.75 -7.52 -6.10
N LYS A 120 -15.00 -7.21 -6.41
CA LYS A 120 -15.37 -6.23 -7.43
C LYS A 120 -16.09 -5.06 -6.78
N ASP A 121 -15.77 -3.87 -7.25
CA ASP A 121 -16.51 -2.66 -6.94
C ASP A 121 -17.94 -2.77 -7.48
N ALA A 122 -18.93 -2.59 -6.61
CA ALA A 122 -20.34 -2.81 -6.95
C ALA A 122 -20.87 -1.83 -8.01
N LYS A 123 -20.24 -0.65 -8.16
CA LYS A 123 -20.67 0.38 -9.10
C LYS A 123 -20.08 0.18 -10.49
N THR A 124 -18.83 -0.25 -10.54
CA THR A 124 -18.06 -0.31 -11.80
C THR A 124 -17.91 -1.73 -12.34
N GLY A 125 -18.13 -2.77 -11.52
CA GLY A 125 -17.85 -4.17 -11.85
C GLY A 125 -16.37 -4.51 -12.01
N LYS A 126 -15.49 -3.53 -11.85
CA LYS A 126 -14.03 -3.73 -11.90
C LYS A 126 -13.50 -4.23 -10.56
N SER A 127 -12.27 -4.72 -10.54
CA SER A 127 -11.62 -5.04 -9.26
C SER A 127 -11.58 -3.81 -8.36
N ILE A 128 -11.72 -4.02 -7.04
CA ILE A 128 -11.54 -2.94 -6.07
C ILE A 128 -10.12 -2.37 -6.19
N HIS A 129 -9.93 -1.15 -5.70
CA HIS A 129 -8.67 -0.42 -5.80
C HIS A 129 -7.47 -1.27 -5.36
N THR A 130 -6.38 -1.24 -6.13
CA THR A 130 -5.17 -2.03 -5.84
C THR A 130 -4.61 -1.75 -4.44
N ALA A 131 -4.64 -0.48 -3.98
CA ALA A 131 -4.18 -0.13 -2.63
C ALA A 131 -5.02 -0.81 -1.53
N LEU A 132 -6.34 -0.98 -1.73
CA LEU A 132 -7.18 -1.73 -0.78
C LEU A 132 -6.77 -3.19 -0.72
N ARG A 133 -6.65 -3.83 -1.89
CA ARG A 133 -6.23 -5.23 -1.97
C ARG A 133 -4.89 -5.42 -1.29
N TYR A 134 -3.91 -4.57 -1.61
CA TYR A 134 -2.58 -4.63 -1.03
C TYR A 134 -2.59 -4.48 0.50
N GLY A 135 -3.14 -3.38 1.04
CA GLY A 135 -3.10 -3.12 2.47
C GLY A 135 -3.91 -4.13 3.29
N VAL A 136 -5.10 -4.53 2.80
CA VAL A 136 -5.93 -5.52 3.51
C VAL A 136 -5.26 -6.90 3.49
N THR A 137 -4.69 -7.34 2.37
CA THR A 137 -4.00 -8.63 2.32
C THR A 137 -2.72 -8.64 3.15
N GLN A 138 -2.02 -7.52 3.28
CA GLN A 138 -0.91 -7.40 4.24
C GLN A 138 -1.37 -7.56 5.69
N ALA A 139 -2.46 -6.90 6.08
CA ALA A 139 -3.03 -7.08 7.42
C ALA A 139 -3.45 -8.53 7.69
N ILE A 140 -4.00 -9.22 6.69
CA ILE A 140 -4.34 -10.65 6.78
C ILE A 140 -3.07 -11.50 6.96
N LEU A 141 -2.00 -11.23 6.20
CA LEU A 141 -0.73 -11.95 6.34
C LEU A 141 -0.13 -11.78 7.74
N ASP A 142 -0.11 -10.55 8.26
CA ASP A 142 0.35 -10.26 9.61
C ASP A 142 -0.53 -10.97 10.66
N ALA A 143 -1.85 -10.99 10.46
CA ALA A 143 -2.79 -11.68 11.36
C ALA A 143 -2.55 -13.19 11.38
N VAL A 144 -2.41 -13.82 10.22
CA VAL A 144 -2.15 -15.27 10.12
C VAL A 144 -0.79 -15.60 10.74
N ALA A 145 0.23 -14.78 10.50
CA ALA A 145 1.55 -14.96 11.08
C ALA A 145 1.51 -14.91 12.61
N LYS A 146 0.83 -13.92 13.17
CA LYS A 146 0.61 -13.78 14.61
C LYS A 146 -0.20 -14.95 15.19
N GLY A 147 -1.30 -15.31 14.53
CA GLY A 147 -2.13 -16.44 14.96
C GLY A 147 -1.43 -17.80 14.94
N LYS A 148 -0.46 -17.97 14.05
CA LYS A 148 0.36 -19.19 13.95
C LYS A 148 1.69 -19.10 14.71
N HIS A 149 2.02 -17.96 15.34
CA HIS A 149 3.33 -17.69 15.95
C HIS A 149 4.50 -17.89 14.98
N LYS A 150 4.35 -17.43 13.75
CA LYS A 150 5.32 -17.48 12.66
C LYS A 150 5.69 -16.10 12.15
N LEU A 151 6.79 -16.01 11.41
CA LEU A 151 7.09 -14.85 10.59
C LEU A 151 6.22 -14.84 9.32
N MET A 152 5.93 -13.68 8.78
CA MET A 152 5.17 -13.57 7.53
C MET A 152 5.82 -14.32 6.37
N CYS A 153 7.15 -14.31 6.26
CA CYS A 153 7.88 -15.08 5.24
C CYS A 153 7.71 -16.60 5.39
N GLU A 154 7.60 -17.10 6.62
CA GLU A 154 7.37 -18.51 6.88
C GLU A 154 5.95 -18.93 6.47
N VAL A 155 4.95 -18.10 6.74
CA VAL A 155 3.57 -18.33 6.28
C VAL A 155 3.51 -18.35 4.75
N VAL A 156 4.14 -17.40 4.07
CA VAL A 156 4.18 -17.38 2.60
C VAL A 156 4.90 -18.61 2.06
N ALA A 157 6.05 -18.98 2.63
CA ALA A 157 6.81 -20.14 2.18
C ALA A 157 5.99 -21.43 2.31
N GLU A 158 5.34 -21.63 3.45
CA GLU A 158 4.50 -22.79 3.72
C GLU A 158 3.31 -22.89 2.75
N GLU A 159 2.53 -21.79 2.60
CA GLU A 159 1.29 -21.80 1.83
C GLU A 159 1.52 -21.82 0.31
N TYR A 160 2.69 -21.41 -0.16
CA TYR A 160 3.08 -21.44 -1.58
C TYR A 160 4.06 -22.55 -1.93
N GLY A 161 4.37 -23.45 -0.99
CA GLY A 161 5.24 -24.62 -1.24
C GLY A 161 6.68 -24.25 -1.57
N THR A 162 7.19 -23.18 -0.93
CA THR A 162 8.58 -22.73 -1.05
C THR A 162 9.29 -22.82 0.29
N THR A 163 10.51 -22.34 0.36
CA THR A 163 11.30 -22.28 1.59
C THR A 163 11.84 -20.87 1.81
N VAL A 164 12.01 -20.48 3.07
CA VAL A 164 12.69 -19.22 3.40
C VAL A 164 14.17 -19.38 3.03
N SER A 165 14.67 -18.44 2.23
CA SER A 165 16.08 -18.45 1.83
C SER A 165 16.95 -17.89 2.95
N GLU A 166 18.06 -18.58 3.25
CA GLU A 166 19.10 -18.10 4.15
C GLU A 166 20.18 -17.28 3.43
N LYS A 167 20.05 -17.13 2.10
CA LYS A 167 21.00 -16.33 1.32
C LYS A 167 20.78 -14.86 1.60
N GLU A 168 21.87 -14.16 1.84
CA GLU A 168 21.86 -12.70 1.94
C GLU A 168 21.34 -12.07 0.66
N ILE A 169 20.43 -11.10 0.80
CA ILE A 169 19.91 -10.32 -0.33
C ILE A 169 20.79 -9.09 -0.50
N PRO A 170 21.34 -8.84 -1.70
CA PRO A 170 22.12 -7.64 -1.96
C PRO A 170 21.34 -6.36 -1.62
N ILE A 171 22.02 -5.43 -0.94
CA ILE A 171 21.40 -4.16 -0.56
C ILE A 171 21.36 -3.25 -1.79
N PHE A 172 20.16 -2.98 -2.24
CA PHE A 172 19.84 -2.01 -3.28
C PHE A 172 19.48 -0.67 -2.64
N THR A 173 20.02 0.42 -3.20
CA THR A 173 19.72 1.78 -2.74
C THR A 173 19.44 2.70 -3.92
N GLN A 174 18.76 3.82 -3.64
CA GLN A 174 18.53 4.89 -4.61
C GLN A 174 19.15 6.19 -4.12
N SER A 175 19.82 6.90 -5.02
CA SER A 175 20.46 8.18 -4.70
C SER A 175 19.44 9.32 -4.56
N GLY A 176 18.28 9.22 -5.18
CA GLY A 176 17.34 10.34 -5.28
C GLY A 176 17.94 11.50 -6.08
N ASP A 177 17.44 12.71 -5.85
CA ASP A 177 17.83 13.89 -6.63
C ASP A 177 19.25 14.38 -6.32
N ASN A 178 19.72 14.23 -5.08
CA ASN A 178 21.11 14.56 -4.72
C ASN A 178 22.06 13.39 -5.02
N ARG A 179 22.27 13.14 -6.30
CA ARG A 179 22.95 11.94 -6.80
C ARG A 179 24.39 11.81 -6.33
N TYR A 180 25.16 12.88 -6.40
CA TYR A 180 26.60 12.83 -6.10
C TYR A 180 26.86 12.56 -4.62
N GLU A 181 26.32 13.41 -3.75
CA GLU A 181 26.53 13.28 -2.31
C GLU A 181 25.92 11.97 -1.75
N ASN A 182 24.74 11.59 -2.22
CA ASN A 182 24.11 10.36 -1.76
C ASN A 182 24.81 9.12 -2.30
N SER A 183 25.38 9.15 -3.50
CA SER A 183 26.19 8.04 -4.02
C SER A 183 27.44 7.81 -3.17
N ASP A 184 28.13 8.86 -2.76
CA ASP A 184 29.27 8.76 -1.85
C ASP A 184 28.87 8.14 -0.50
N LYS A 185 27.72 8.57 0.05
CA LYS A 185 27.17 7.98 1.29
C LYS A 185 26.86 6.49 1.15
N MET A 186 26.31 6.07 0.01
CA MET A 186 25.98 4.66 -0.27
C MET A 186 27.26 3.81 -0.38
N ILE A 187 28.29 4.33 -1.06
CA ILE A 187 29.57 3.65 -1.18
C ILE A 187 30.22 3.48 0.20
N ILE A 188 30.24 4.55 1.00
CA ILE A 188 30.79 4.51 2.38
C ILE A 188 30.03 3.49 3.25
N LYS A 189 28.72 3.37 3.07
CA LYS A 189 27.87 2.40 3.81
C LYS A 189 27.92 0.99 3.24
N GLY A 190 28.65 0.75 2.16
CA GLY A 190 28.80 -0.58 1.56
C GLY A 190 27.56 -1.10 0.85
N ALA A 191 26.74 -0.20 0.27
CA ALA A 191 25.63 -0.64 -0.57
C ALA A 191 26.15 -1.41 -1.78
N GLN A 192 25.52 -2.56 -2.07
CA GLN A 192 25.99 -3.49 -3.09
C GLN A 192 25.52 -3.09 -4.50
N GLU A 193 24.35 -2.47 -4.59
CA GLU A 193 23.75 -2.00 -5.84
C GLU A 193 23.44 -0.51 -5.74
N LEU A 194 23.95 0.28 -6.68
CA LEU A 194 23.85 1.74 -6.71
C LEU A 194 23.05 2.23 -7.93
N PRO A 195 21.78 1.87 -8.10
CA PRO A 195 21.00 2.46 -9.16
C PRO A 195 20.75 3.94 -8.84
N HIS A 196 20.77 4.75 -9.85
CA HIS A 196 20.36 6.13 -9.72
C HIS A 196 18.88 6.28 -10.08
N ALA A 197 18.20 7.21 -9.44
CA ALA A 197 16.91 7.70 -9.92
C ALA A 197 17.14 8.57 -11.15
N LEU A 198 16.32 8.36 -12.17
CA LEU A 198 16.30 9.17 -13.39
C LEU A 198 15.47 10.43 -13.17
#